data_36f974ffff8af2fffa10c017992cc80d
#
_entry.id   36f974ffff8af2fffa10c017992cc80d
#
_cell.length_a   1.000
_cell.length_b   1.000
_cell.length_c   1.000
_cell.angle_alpha   90.00
_cell.angle_beta   90.00
_cell.angle_gamma   90.00
#
_symmetry.space_group_name_H-M   'P 1'
#
loop_
_entity.id
_entity.type
_entity.pdbx_description
1 polymer ?
#
loop_
_entity_poly.entity_id
_entity_poly.type
_entity_poly.pdbx_seq_one_letter_code
_entity_poly.pdbx_strand_id
1 'polypeptide(L)'
;MKKFFSIAALALAMSTGVQAQTDVVPNRMIVSSKVDSKAYAVEHVDSIYFARKEGEVKANVEFISYEKNEDEGDIVYVKVTRTDPKSTFKIDVLPTNTAKRYDDITFARYFEQQSTSQKLTEDFAQGKLSGFAREFTANTPYTVVTLAYDEYGVPCQVSRANFTTPKVPTVGTPSVTYTIDETTSNSFTLTVTPNKDCEEFYWCQFEKGKAQEQFEQWGPMMNLPNVEAMIKQFSGKPYSDEATNTWNELAPATDYEVAVLPVDVEGNFGDLVYIYVTTKAQGGDGVAQVDVTVGKYENVNGSYVQTVTFTPNDQTLLFRDLICVKSAYEQNGGDKGFTEYLKKDNSQDPNWNQYGVDNYSFEAAPNTAYYALAIAKNAKGEWGPLTKREFTTGAAPSGVAPAKVVSLPKRVAAKKAAKRTAVVPVKRSLQLVK
;
A
#
# COMPACT_ATOMS: atom_id res chain seq x y z
N MET A 1 10.93 37.24 16.50
CA MET A 1 10.26 38.42 17.08
C MET A 1 8.72 38.49 16.86
N LYS A 2 8.12 37.84 15.85
CA LYS A 2 6.67 37.91 15.61
C LYS A 2 5.78 37.00 16.50
N LYS A 3 6.33 36.05 17.24
CA LYS A 3 5.55 35.14 18.12
C LYS A 3 5.36 35.67 19.55
N PHE A 4 6.15 36.63 19.98
CA PHE A 4 6.04 37.23 21.32
C PHE A 4 4.88 38.24 21.46
N PHE A 5 4.50 38.87 20.36
CA PHE A 5 3.41 39.86 20.39
C PHE A 5 2.00 39.29 20.56
N SER A 6 1.80 38.02 20.14
CA SER A 6 0.47 37.39 20.25
C SER A 6 0.13 36.94 21.69
N ILE A 7 1.14 36.63 22.51
CA ILE A 7 0.92 36.20 23.91
C ILE A 7 0.72 37.41 24.82
N ALA A 8 1.43 38.50 24.57
CA ALA A 8 1.25 39.74 25.29
C ALA A 8 -0.12 40.40 25.00
N ALA A 9 -0.63 40.26 23.77
CA ALA A 9 -1.97 40.74 23.40
C ALA A 9 -3.11 39.99 24.10
N LEU A 10 -2.91 38.67 24.39
CA LEU A 10 -3.90 37.87 25.11
C LEU A 10 -3.98 38.26 26.61
N ALA A 11 -2.86 38.60 27.23
CA ALA A 11 -2.80 39.05 28.62
C ALA A 11 -3.40 40.47 28.74
N LEU A 12 -3.25 41.35 27.73
CA LEU A 12 -3.80 42.70 27.75
C LEU A 12 -5.31 42.74 27.40
N ALA A 13 -5.80 41.79 26.60
CA ALA A 13 -7.22 41.69 26.25
C ALA A 13 -8.10 41.26 27.44
N MET A 14 -7.55 40.74 28.52
CA MET A 14 -8.28 40.45 29.75
C MET A 14 -8.44 41.67 30.67
N SER A 15 -7.77 42.82 30.39
CA SER A 15 -7.80 44.00 31.25
C SER A 15 -8.64 45.17 30.74
N THR A 16 -9.18 45.10 29.51
CA THR A 16 -9.98 46.20 28.96
C THR A 16 -11.18 45.68 28.18
N GLY A 17 -12.29 45.52 28.87
CA GLY A 17 -13.56 45.30 28.17
C GLY A 17 -14.55 44.37 28.83
N VAL A 18 -14.85 44.58 30.10
CA VAL A 18 -16.06 43.98 30.69
C VAL A 18 -16.96 45.08 31.18
N GLN A 19 -17.88 45.53 30.32
CA GLN A 19 -19.16 46.07 30.79
C GLN A 19 -20.21 44.97 30.65
N ALA A 20 -20.70 44.54 31.82
CA ALA A 20 -21.98 43.91 32.06
C ALA A 20 -22.23 42.57 31.31
N GLN A 21 -21.56 41.54 31.73
CA GLN A 21 -22.16 40.20 31.69
C GLN A 21 -21.83 39.52 33.02
N THR A 22 -22.83 38.90 33.64
CA THR A 22 -22.77 38.19 34.94
C THR A 22 -21.40 37.51 35.15
N ASP A 23 -20.80 37.70 36.32
CA ASP A 23 -19.49 37.20 36.76
C ASP A 23 -19.36 35.65 36.59
N VAL A 24 -19.20 35.21 35.35
CA VAL A 24 -18.76 33.85 35.08
C VAL A 24 -17.24 33.83 35.19
N VAL A 25 -16.75 33.54 36.39
CA VAL A 25 -15.30 33.34 36.62
C VAL A 25 -14.86 32.14 35.78
N PRO A 26 -13.89 32.28 34.87
CA PRO A 26 -13.36 31.18 34.10
C PRO A 26 -12.85 30.08 35.06
N ASN A 27 -13.35 28.86 34.91
CA ASN A 27 -12.98 27.73 35.75
C ASN A 27 -12.17 26.68 34.99
N ARG A 28 -11.75 26.98 33.75
CA ARG A 28 -10.89 26.14 32.92
C ARG A 28 -9.81 26.99 32.24
N MET A 29 -8.58 26.50 32.34
CA MET A 29 -7.47 26.93 31.51
C MET A 29 -7.32 25.95 30.36
N ILE A 30 -7.35 26.43 29.11
CA ILE A 30 -7.23 25.59 27.91
C ILE A 30 -5.94 25.97 27.19
N VAL A 31 -5.05 25.01 27.02
CA VAL A 31 -3.84 25.13 26.21
C VAL A 31 -4.05 24.37 24.92
N SER A 32 -4.18 25.11 23.82
CA SER A 32 -4.40 24.52 22.49
C SER A 32 -3.18 24.62 21.62
N SER A 33 -2.85 23.54 20.92
CA SER A 33 -1.86 23.47 19.86
C SER A 33 -2.54 23.13 18.53
N LYS A 34 -1.76 23.03 17.44
CA LYS A 34 -2.30 22.57 16.14
C LYS A 34 -2.78 21.12 16.15
N VAL A 35 -2.40 20.34 17.14
CA VAL A 35 -2.55 18.87 17.17
C VAL A 35 -3.42 18.41 18.33
N ASP A 36 -3.45 19.16 19.45
CA ASP A 36 -4.11 18.77 20.68
C ASP A 36 -4.51 19.99 21.52
N SER A 37 -5.48 19.79 22.42
CA SER A 37 -5.90 20.79 23.42
C SER A 37 -6.01 20.11 24.77
N LYS A 38 -5.32 20.67 25.79
CA LYS A 38 -5.41 20.22 27.18
C LYS A 38 -6.14 21.27 28.02
N ALA A 39 -7.11 20.81 28.81
CA ALA A 39 -7.88 21.65 29.72
C ALA A 39 -7.52 21.32 31.17
N TYR A 40 -7.36 22.35 31.99
CA TYR A 40 -7.09 22.24 33.43
C TYR A 40 -8.18 22.97 34.19
N ALA A 41 -8.60 22.45 35.34
CA ALA A 41 -9.45 23.16 36.26
C ALA A 41 -8.60 24.27 36.93
N VAL A 42 -9.04 25.53 36.84
CA VAL A 42 -8.26 26.69 37.33
C VAL A 42 -7.97 26.58 38.82
N GLU A 43 -8.88 25.98 39.61
CA GLU A 43 -8.72 25.71 41.04
C GLU A 43 -7.58 24.72 41.39
N HIS A 44 -7.10 23.98 40.38
CA HIS A 44 -5.97 23.04 40.52
C HIS A 44 -4.70 23.57 39.89
N VAL A 45 -4.66 24.84 39.47
CA VAL A 45 -3.48 25.48 38.88
C VAL A 45 -2.90 26.47 39.87
N ASP A 46 -1.81 26.10 40.52
CA ASP A 46 -1.11 26.96 41.49
C ASP A 46 -0.28 28.07 40.81
N SER A 47 0.32 27.75 39.67
CA SER A 47 1.17 28.67 38.94
C SER A 47 1.30 28.30 37.47
N ILE A 48 1.52 29.31 36.61
CA ILE A 48 1.87 29.17 35.20
C ILE A 48 3.22 29.84 34.98
N TYR A 49 4.18 29.11 34.46
CA TYR A 49 5.47 29.65 34.07
C TYR A 49 5.91 29.14 32.71
N PHE A 50 6.75 29.93 32.04
CA PHE A 50 7.33 29.59 30.75
C PHE A 50 8.81 29.30 30.94
N ALA A 51 9.23 28.14 30.45
CA ALA A 51 10.64 27.73 30.49
C ALA A 51 11.19 27.65 29.07
N ARG A 52 12.48 27.83 28.90
CA ARG A 52 13.22 27.58 27.68
C ARG A 52 14.07 26.32 27.85
N LYS A 53 13.83 25.34 26.98
CA LYS A 53 14.70 24.19 26.86
C LYS A 53 15.77 24.49 25.82
N GLU A 54 17.04 24.27 26.22
CA GLU A 54 18.21 24.37 25.35
C GLU A 54 18.82 22.98 25.16
N GLY A 55 19.50 22.78 24.01
CA GLY A 55 20.13 21.52 23.66
C GLY A 55 19.17 20.51 23.02
N GLU A 56 19.75 19.43 22.53
CA GLU A 56 19.05 18.31 21.91
C GLU A 56 18.60 17.31 22.98
N VAL A 57 17.36 16.87 22.92
CA VAL A 57 16.80 15.84 23.79
C VAL A 57 16.46 14.63 22.97
N LYS A 58 17.31 13.60 23.05
CA LYS A 58 17.20 12.36 22.28
C LYS A 58 17.66 11.18 23.14
N ALA A 59 17.06 10.03 22.93
CA ALA A 59 17.52 8.75 23.45
C ALA A 59 18.02 7.92 22.26
N ASN A 60 19.33 7.96 22.00
CA ASN A 60 19.92 7.21 20.89
C ASN A 60 19.82 5.73 21.18
N VAL A 61 19.25 4.96 20.26
CA VAL A 61 19.13 3.50 20.34
C VAL A 61 20.03 2.83 19.31
N GLU A 62 20.74 1.80 19.74
CA GLU A 62 21.53 0.90 18.91
C GLU A 62 21.03 -0.53 19.15
N PHE A 63 20.78 -1.28 18.06
CA PHE A 63 20.46 -2.70 18.14
C PHE A 63 21.75 -3.48 18.43
N ILE A 64 21.69 -4.45 19.37
CA ILE A 64 22.82 -5.33 19.71
C ILE A 64 22.56 -6.72 19.16
N SER A 65 21.46 -7.37 19.57
CA SER A 65 21.12 -8.72 19.15
C SER A 65 19.64 -9.03 19.35
N TYR A 66 19.19 -10.07 18.69
CA TYR A 66 17.88 -10.67 18.86
C TYR A 66 18.04 -12.14 19.21
N GLU A 67 17.21 -12.63 20.12
CA GLU A 67 17.05 -14.06 20.39
C GLU A 67 15.56 -14.39 20.61
N LYS A 68 15.21 -15.65 20.42
CA LYS A 68 13.89 -16.18 20.77
C LYS A 68 14.11 -17.37 21.69
N ASN A 69 13.49 -17.37 22.86
CA ASN A 69 13.51 -18.49 23.77
C ASN A 69 12.09 -18.97 24.12
N GLU A 70 12.00 -20.18 24.67
CA GLU A 70 10.71 -20.81 24.93
C GLU A 70 9.95 -20.17 26.11
N ASP A 71 10.66 -19.62 27.10
CA ASP A 71 10.05 -19.09 28.33
C ASP A 71 9.59 -17.63 28.15
N GLU A 72 10.41 -16.78 27.52
CA GLU A 72 10.18 -15.35 27.43
C GLU A 72 9.71 -14.89 26.03
N GLY A 73 9.80 -15.75 25.03
CA GLY A 73 9.48 -15.46 23.64
C GLY A 73 10.59 -14.64 22.95
N ASP A 74 10.19 -13.61 22.24
CA ASP A 74 11.11 -12.75 21.51
C ASP A 74 11.84 -11.79 22.47
N ILE A 75 13.16 -11.67 22.33
CA ILE A 75 14.03 -10.81 23.12
C ILE A 75 14.90 -9.97 22.20
N VAL A 76 14.95 -8.67 22.44
CA VAL A 76 15.79 -7.72 21.70
C VAL A 76 16.74 -7.03 22.67
N TYR A 77 18.03 -7.14 22.43
CA TYR A 77 19.05 -6.43 23.19
C TYR A 77 19.42 -5.13 22.49
N VAL A 78 19.44 -4.07 23.29
CA VAL A 78 19.69 -2.71 22.80
C VAL A 78 20.64 -1.95 23.70
N LYS A 79 21.38 -1.01 23.12
CA LYS A 79 22.06 0.05 23.86
C LYS A 79 21.24 1.33 23.70
N VAL A 80 20.99 2.04 24.81
CA VAL A 80 20.30 3.33 24.80
C VAL A 80 21.12 4.35 25.56
N THR A 81 21.39 5.50 24.93
CA THR A 81 22.14 6.62 25.53
C THR A 81 21.36 7.92 25.34
N ARG A 82 21.01 8.59 26.42
CA ARG A 82 20.35 9.88 26.42
C ARG A 82 21.35 11.03 26.21
N THR A 83 20.95 12.04 25.44
CA THR A 83 21.75 13.25 25.27
C THR A 83 21.62 14.22 26.45
N ASP A 84 20.53 14.11 27.22
CA ASP A 84 20.27 14.90 28.43
C ASP A 84 19.98 13.95 29.62
N PRO A 85 20.79 14.00 30.71
CA PRO A 85 20.57 13.15 31.90
C PRO A 85 19.23 13.38 32.61
N LYS A 86 18.59 14.54 32.44
CA LYS A 86 17.27 14.83 33.01
C LYS A 86 16.12 14.33 32.14
N SER A 87 16.41 13.90 30.92
CA SER A 87 15.40 13.39 30.01
C SER A 87 14.94 11.99 30.42
N THR A 88 13.76 11.64 30.00
CA THR A 88 13.21 10.28 30.05
C THR A 88 12.94 9.79 28.63
N PHE A 89 12.71 8.51 28.46
CA PHE A 89 12.29 7.99 27.16
C PHE A 89 11.33 6.81 27.29
N LYS A 90 10.58 6.55 26.22
CA LYS A 90 9.87 5.30 25.98
C LYS A 90 10.52 4.57 24.82
N ILE A 91 10.38 3.24 24.81
CA ILE A 91 10.98 2.37 23.79
C ILE A 91 9.95 1.31 23.36
N ASP A 92 9.95 0.97 22.09
CA ASP A 92 9.10 -0.10 21.54
C ASP A 92 9.74 -0.70 20.29
N VAL A 93 9.20 -1.83 19.81
CA VAL A 93 9.65 -2.48 18.58
C VAL A 93 8.45 -2.63 17.67
N LEU A 94 8.57 -2.14 16.43
CA LEU A 94 7.52 -2.16 15.42
C LEU A 94 8.04 -2.80 14.13
N PRO A 95 7.18 -3.43 13.32
CA PRO A 95 7.55 -3.75 11.94
C PRO A 95 8.07 -2.51 11.22
N THR A 96 9.19 -2.65 10.50
CA THR A 96 9.88 -1.52 9.86
C THR A 96 8.95 -0.73 8.92
N ASN A 97 8.06 -1.42 8.22
CA ASN A 97 7.08 -0.77 7.33
C ASN A 97 6.08 0.13 8.09
N THR A 98 5.75 -0.22 9.33
CA THR A 98 4.94 0.63 10.20
C THR A 98 5.76 1.82 10.69
N ALA A 99 6.98 1.57 11.17
CA ALA A 99 7.87 2.60 11.70
C ALA A 99 8.24 3.66 10.64
N LYS A 100 8.43 3.28 9.37
CA LYS A 100 8.70 4.21 8.26
C LYS A 100 7.57 5.21 7.98
N ARG A 101 6.32 4.85 8.30
CA ARG A 101 5.14 5.69 8.05
C ARG A 101 4.88 6.73 9.14
N TYR A 102 5.49 6.55 10.31
CA TYR A 102 5.29 7.43 11.45
C TYR A 102 6.32 8.57 11.44
N ASP A 103 5.84 9.81 11.40
CA ASP A 103 6.61 10.98 11.77
C ASP A 103 6.70 11.12 13.30
N ASP A 104 7.44 12.09 13.80
CA ASP A 104 7.66 12.27 15.24
C ASP A 104 6.35 12.58 16.00
N ILE A 105 5.40 13.26 15.36
CA ILE A 105 4.09 13.55 15.95
C ILE A 105 3.26 12.27 16.08
N THR A 106 3.28 11.44 15.07
CA THR A 106 2.58 10.15 15.06
C THR A 106 3.18 9.20 16.09
N PHE A 107 4.52 9.19 16.25
CA PHE A 107 5.18 8.42 17.30
C PHE A 107 4.83 8.93 18.70
N ALA A 108 4.75 10.24 18.91
CA ALA A 108 4.32 10.78 20.21
C ALA A 108 2.91 10.28 20.58
N ARG A 109 1.97 10.31 19.63
CA ARG A 109 0.61 9.76 19.83
C ARG A 109 0.62 8.25 20.06
N TYR A 110 1.42 7.51 19.30
CA TYR A 110 1.57 6.07 19.48
C TYR A 110 2.00 5.73 20.89
N PHE A 111 3.08 6.36 21.40
CA PHE A 111 3.59 6.12 22.73
C PHE A 111 2.67 6.56 23.86
N GLU A 112 1.80 7.53 23.61
CA GLU A 112 0.79 7.96 24.60
C GLU A 112 -0.45 7.06 24.63
N GLN A 113 -0.89 6.56 23.47
CA GLN A 113 -2.20 5.94 23.33
C GLN A 113 -2.18 4.42 23.10
N GLN A 114 -1.13 3.88 22.49
CA GLN A 114 -1.10 2.49 22.00
C GLN A 114 0.00 1.64 22.63
N SER A 115 1.17 2.23 22.89
CA SER A 115 2.30 1.51 23.48
C SER A 115 2.10 1.25 24.97
N THR A 116 2.49 0.06 25.42
CA THR A 116 2.53 -0.33 26.83
C THR A 116 3.86 0.07 27.51
N SER A 117 4.81 0.67 26.77
CA SER A 117 6.11 1.07 27.25
C SER A 117 6.00 2.12 28.36
N GLN A 118 6.76 1.92 29.44
CA GLN A 118 6.90 2.87 30.53
C GLN A 118 8.01 3.89 30.25
N LYS A 119 7.97 5.04 30.95
CA LYS A 119 9.04 6.01 30.89
C LYS A 119 10.26 5.51 31.66
N LEU A 120 11.40 5.50 31.00
CA LEU A 120 12.70 5.06 31.52
C LEU A 120 13.59 6.28 31.75
N THR A 121 14.39 6.24 32.82
CA THR A 121 15.20 7.37 33.32
C THR A 121 16.70 7.10 33.31
N GLU A 122 17.13 5.96 32.78
CA GLU A 122 18.52 5.51 32.82
C GLU A 122 19.03 5.17 31.43
N ASP A 123 20.33 5.17 31.26
CA ASP A 123 21.00 4.66 30.06
C ASP A 123 21.24 3.15 30.21
N PHE A 124 21.20 2.45 29.08
CA PHE A 124 21.38 1.01 29.04
C PHE A 124 22.56 0.66 28.12
N ALA A 125 23.60 0.08 28.65
CA ALA A 125 24.72 -0.44 27.85
C ALA A 125 24.31 -1.71 27.08
N GLN A 126 23.49 -2.55 27.70
CA GLN A 126 22.92 -3.76 27.13
C GLN A 126 21.56 -4.04 27.80
N GLY A 127 20.53 -3.27 27.37
CA GLY A 127 19.19 -3.41 27.90
C GLY A 127 18.46 -4.54 27.19
N LYS A 128 17.70 -5.35 27.94
CA LYS A 128 16.89 -6.46 27.46
C LYS A 128 15.45 -6.02 27.32
N LEU A 129 14.94 -6.06 26.09
CA LEU A 129 13.52 -5.84 25.76
C LEU A 129 12.84 -7.19 25.59
N SER A 130 11.75 -7.43 26.32
CA SER A 130 10.92 -8.64 26.22
C SER A 130 9.46 -8.33 26.56
N GLY A 131 8.58 -9.33 26.51
CA GLY A 131 7.17 -9.16 26.86
C GLY A 131 6.36 -8.48 25.76
N PHE A 132 6.75 -8.65 24.50
CA PHE A 132 6.03 -8.11 23.36
C PHE A 132 4.59 -8.65 23.27
N ALA A 133 3.66 -7.79 22.87
CA ALA A 133 2.24 -8.15 22.74
C ALA A 133 1.97 -9.20 21.66
N ARG A 134 2.87 -9.34 20.70
CA ARG A 134 2.83 -10.31 19.61
C ARG A 134 4.22 -10.89 19.40
N GLU A 135 4.27 -12.17 19.02
CA GLU A 135 5.50 -12.79 18.58
C GLU A 135 5.99 -12.17 17.26
N PHE A 136 7.31 -12.12 17.12
CA PHE A 136 7.91 -11.65 15.89
C PHE A 136 7.84 -12.74 14.82
N THR A 137 7.55 -12.32 13.63
CA THR A 137 7.58 -13.20 12.46
C THR A 137 9.03 -13.37 12.01
N ALA A 138 9.40 -14.58 11.63
CA ALA A 138 10.72 -14.86 11.06
C ALA A 138 10.95 -14.11 9.75
N ASN A 139 12.22 -13.88 9.41
CA ASN A 139 12.65 -13.17 8.21
C ASN A 139 11.93 -11.84 7.98
N THR A 140 11.71 -11.09 9.04
CA THR A 140 10.91 -9.87 9.02
C THR A 140 11.70 -8.67 9.54
N PRO A 141 11.75 -7.55 8.80
CA PRO A 141 12.39 -6.33 9.27
C PRO A 141 11.59 -5.67 10.38
N TYR A 142 12.25 -5.39 11.50
CA TYR A 142 11.74 -4.64 12.65
C TYR A 142 12.59 -3.40 12.92
N THR A 143 11.99 -2.43 13.57
CA THR A 143 12.64 -1.20 14.00
C THR A 143 12.41 -1.01 15.50
N VAL A 144 13.49 -0.94 16.26
CA VAL A 144 13.46 -0.43 17.64
C VAL A 144 13.32 1.08 17.57
N VAL A 145 12.38 1.64 18.29
CA VAL A 145 12.08 3.07 18.32
C VAL A 145 12.11 3.58 19.74
N THR A 146 12.84 4.68 19.99
CA THR A 146 12.76 5.44 21.22
C THR A 146 12.16 6.80 20.95
N LEU A 147 11.36 7.32 21.88
CA LEU A 147 10.93 8.70 21.94
C LEU A 147 11.42 9.32 23.26
N ALA A 148 12.23 10.35 23.17
CA ALA A 148 12.71 11.09 24.33
C ALA A 148 11.70 12.16 24.78
N TYR A 149 11.66 12.38 26.08
CA TYR A 149 10.90 13.45 26.73
C TYR A 149 11.85 14.31 27.55
N ASP A 150 11.69 15.61 27.50
CA ASP A 150 12.45 16.52 28.33
C ASP A 150 12.04 16.46 29.82
N GLU A 151 12.70 17.26 30.66
CA GLU A 151 12.40 17.35 32.08
C GLU A 151 10.98 17.84 32.39
N TYR A 152 10.31 18.45 31.44
CA TYR A 152 8.91 18.91 31.54
C TYR A 152 7.90 17.89 30.99
N GLY A 153 8.40 16.76 30.48
CA GLY A 153 7.58 15.69 29.91
C GLY A 153 7.10 15.95 28.47
N VAL A 154 7.71 16.93 27.79
CA VAL A 154 7.39 17.23 26.40
C VAL A 154 8.10 16.21 25.49
N PRO A 155 7.37 15.56 24.57
CA PRO A 155 7.98 14.67 23.58
C PRO A 155 8.93 15.45 22.66
N CYS A 156 10.14 14.95 22.48
CA CYS A 156 11.21 15.59 21.71
C CYS A 156 11.56 14.76 20.48
N GLN A 157 12.70 14.10 20.44
CA GLN A 157 13.18 13.43 19.25
C GLN A 157 13.01 11.91 19.31
N VAL A 158 12.82 11.33 18.12
CA VAL A 158 12.75 9.89 17.89
C VAL A 158 14.11 9.37 17.42
N SER A 159 14.55 8.23 17.96
CA SER A 159 15.67 7.45 17.41
C SER A 159 15.20 6.08 16.95
N ARG A 160 15.85 5.52 15.93
CA ARG A 160 15.49 4.27 15.29
C ARG A 160 16.71 3.39 15.06
N ALA A 161 16.57 2.08 15.33
CA ALA A 161 17.56 1.06 14.99
C ALA A 161 16.85 -0.12 14.32
N ASN A 162 17.30 -0.50 13.13
CA ASN A 162 16.66 -1.57 12.36
C ASN A 162 17.38 -2.91 12.59
N PHE A 163 16.62 -4.00 12.57
CA PHE A 163 17.12 -5.36 12.51
C PHE A 163 16.15 -6.26 11.73
N THR A 164 16.61 -7.47 11.38
CA THR A 164 15.75 -8.48 10.75
C THR A 164 15.82 -9.74 11.61
N THR A 165 14.67 -10.32 11.91
CA THR A 165 14.59 -11.61 12.58
C THR A 165 15.16 -12.72 11.71
N PRO A 166 15.81 -13.75 12.25
CA PRO A 166 16.32 -14.88 11.50
C PRO A 166 15.23 -15.61 10.71
N LYS A 167 15.60 -16.26 9.62
CA LYS A 167 14.74 -17.23 8.93
C LYS A 167 14.57 -18.47 9.79
N VAL A 168 13.42 -19.13 9.68
CA VAL A 168 13.26 -20.50 10.17
C VAL A 168 14.09 -21.41 9.27
N PRO A 169 14.94 -22.27 9.82
CA PRO A 169 15.67 -23.27 9.02
C PRO A 169 14.70 -24.21 8.27
N THR A 170 15.02 -24.53 7.03
CA THR A 170 14.22 -25.46 6.22
C THR A 170 14.66 -26.90 6.44
N VAL A 171 13.74 -27.83 6.26
CA VAL A 171 14.03 -29.26 6.11
C VAL A 171 14.55 -29.48 4.70
N GLY A 172 15.83 -29.87 4.59
CA GLY A 172 16.49 -29.96 3.28
C GLY A 172 16.78 -28.57 2.66
N THR A 173 16.85 -28.55 1.32
CA THR A 173 17.10 -27.32 0.55
C THR A 173 16.00 -27.18 -0.51
N PRO A 174 14.80 -26.69 -0.13
CA PRO A 174 13.71 -26.48 -1.08
C PRO A 174 14.12 -25.47 -2.14
N SER A 175 14.02 -25.85 -3.40
CA SER A 175 14.41 -25.03 -4.55
C SER A 175 13.61 -25.39 -5.79
N VAL A 176 13.67 -24.56 -6.81
CA VAL A 176 13.03 -24.77 -8.10
C VAL A 176 14.01 -24.59 -9.25
N THR A 177 13.76 -25.31 -10.33
CA THR A 177 14.33 -25.05 -11.66
C THR A 177 13.24 -24.49 -12.57
N TYR A 178 13.62 -23.88 -13.69
CA TYR A 178 12.63 -23.26 -14.59
C TYR A 178 13.08 -23.25 -16.04
N THR A 179 12.09 -23.14 -16.94
CA THR A 179 12.29 -22.83 -18.37
C THR A 179 11.39 -21.68 -18.79
N ILE A 180 11.91 -20.78 -19.63
CA ILE A 180 11.12 -19.77 -20.31
C ILE A 180 10.76 -20.36 -21.69
N ASP A 181 9.49 -20.76 -21.85
CA ASP A 181 9.07 -21.57 -22.99
C ASP A 181 8.74 -20.69 -24.22
N GLU A 182 8.04 -19.60 -24.01
CA GLU A 182 7.67 -18.66 -25.03
C GLU A 182 7.66 -17.22 -24.51
N THR A 183 8.08 -16.29 -25.36
CA THR A 183 7.98 -14.84 -25.07
C THR A 183 7.50 -14.12 -26.32
N THR A 184 6.42 -13.33 -26.15
CA THR A 184 5.86 -12.44 -27.18
C THR A 184 6.05 -10.97 -26.77
N SER A 185 5.42 -10.05 -27.47
CA SER A 185 5.43 -8.63 -27.10
C SER A 185 4.52 -8.31 -25.90
N ASN A 186 3.54 -9.17 -25.62
CA ASN A 186 2.56 -8.92 -24.54
C ASN A 186 2.29 -10.14 -23.66
N SER A 187 3.12 -11.16 -23.77
CA SER A 187 3.02 -12.36 -22.93
C SER A 187 4.36 -13.07 -22.79
N PHE A 188 4.49 -13.89 -21.76
CA PHE A 188 5.50 -14.95 -21.67
C PHE A 188 4.93 -16.17 -20.94
N THR A 189 5.47 -17.34 -21.31
CA THR A 189 5.15 -18.63 -20.70
C THR A 189 6.36 -19.13 -19.95
N LEU A 190 6.16 -19.56 -18.71
CA LEU A 190 7.19 -20.06 -17.81
C LEU A 190 6.74 -21.39 -17.23
N THR A 191 7.63 -22.40 -17.25
CA THR A 191 7.47 -23.66 -16.54
C THR A 191 8.43 -23.70 -15.36
N VAL A 192 7.93 -24.04 -14.17
CA VAL A 192 8.69 -24.17 -12.92
C VAL A 192 8.56 -25.59 -12.40
N THR A 193 9.70 -26.20 -12.06
CA THR A 193 9.78 -27.58 -11.57
C THR A 193 10.41 -27.58 -10.17
N PRO A 194 9.70 -28.02 -9.10
CA PRO A 194 10.24 -28.11 -7.75
C PRO A 194 11.23 -29.26 -7.64
N ASN A 195 12.23 -29.15 -6.75
CA ASN A 195 13.09 -30.26 -6.37
C ASN A 195 12.42 -31.14 -5.30
N LYS A 196 13.05 -32.24 -4.94
CA LYS A 196 12.54 -33.24 -3.96
C LYS A 196 12.35 -32.70 -2.53
N ASP A 197 13.02 -31.61 -2.17
CA ASP A 197 12.95 -30.96 -0.85
C ASP A 197 11.90 -29.85 -0.82
N CYS A 198 11.31 -29.54 -1.98
CA CYS A 198 10.26 -28.54 -2.13
C CYS A 198 8.90 -29.22 -2.18
N GLU A 199 8.13 -29.14 -1.09
CA GLU A 199 6.78 -29.73 -1.00
C GLU A 199 5.77 -28.94 -1.82
N GLU A 200 5.89 -27.61 -1.78
CA GLU A 200 5.06 -26.68 -2.56
C GLU A 200 5.82 -25.42 -2.92
N PHE A 201 5.37 -24.73 -3.94
CA PHE A 201 5.87 -23.39 -4.26
C PHE A 201 4.73 -22.43 -4.61
N TYR A 202 5.03 -21.14 -4.48
CA TYR A 202 4.15 -20.02 -4.81
C TYR A 202 4.88 -19.10 -5.77
N TRP A 203 4.18 -18.44 -6.66
CA TRP A 203 4.77 -17.47 -7.57
C TRP A 203 3.91 -16.24 -7.82
N CYS A 204 4.56 -15.12 -8.07
CA CYS A 204 3.93 -13.87 -8.48
C CYS A 204 4.79 -13.17 -9.52
N GLN A 205 4.14 -12.55 -10.50
CA GLN A 205 4.80 -11.74 -11.51
C GLN A 205 4.73 -10.27 -11.13
N PHE A 206 5.83 -9.55 -11.36
CA PHE A 206 5.97 -8.10 -11.17
C PHE A 206 6.77 -7.51 -12.34
N GLU A 207 6.75 -6.20 -12.52
CA GLU A 207 7.81 -5.52 -13.24
C GLU A 207 9.12 -5.70 -12.47
N LYS A 208 10.23 -5.78 -13.18
CA LYS A 208 11.55 -6.06 -12.59
C LYS A 208 11.91 -5.09 -11.47
N GLY A 209 12.27 -5.64 -10.32
CA GLY A 209 12.65 -4.89 -9.12
C GLY A 209 11.45 -4.33 -8.33
N LYS A 210 10.20 -4.64 -8.70
CA LYS A 210 9.02 -4.08 -8.07
C LYS A 210 8.40 -4.94 -6.96
N ALA A 211 8.85 -6.18 -6.77
CA ALA A 211 8.30 -7.04 -5.72
C ALA A 211 8.40 -6.42 -4.32
N GLN A 212 9.56 -5.82 -3.98
CA GLN A 212 9.76 -5.14 -2.70
C GLN A 212 8.91 -3.87 -2.58
N GLU A 213 8.81 -3.06 -3.63
CA GLU A 213 7.98 -1.85 -3.65
C GLU A 213 6.49 -2.18 -3.47
N GLN A 214 6.01 -3.23 -4.15
CA GLN A 214 4.64 -3.74 -3.99
C GLN A 214 4.38 -4.21 -2.55
N PHE A 215 5.34 -4.88 -1.94
CA PHE A 215 5.24 -5.26 -0.54
C PHE A 215 5.19 -4.02 0.37
N GLU A 216 6.04 -3.01 0.17
CA GLU A 216 6.02 -1.78 0.98
C GLU A 216 4.69 -1.02 0.86
N GLN A 217 4.05 -1.08 -0.31
CA GLN A 217 2.75 -0.47 -0.57
C GLN A 217 1.59 -1.25 0.05
N TRP A 218 1.51 -2.56 -0.19
CA TRP A 218 0.33 -3.38 0.13
C TRP A 218 0.49 -4.21 1.40
N GLY A 219 1.71 -4.67 1.70
CA GLY A 219 2.00 -5.54 2.84
C GLY A 219 1.43 -5.02 4.16
N PRO A 220 1.68 -3.75 4.56
CA PRO A 220 1.14 -3.20 5.80
C PRO A 220 -0.38 -3.06 5.82
N MET A 221 -1.01 -2.80 4.66
CA MET A 221 -2.47 -2.70 4.55
C MET A 221 -3.15 -4.07 4.71
N MET A 222 -2.45 -5.13 4.29
CA MET A 222 -2.90 -6.52 4.37
C MET A 222 -2.37 -7.24 5.61
N ASN A 223 -1.62 -6.53 6.45
CA ASN A 223 -0.95 -7.08 7.64
C ASN A 223 0.01 -8.25 7.32
N LEU A 224 0.73 -8.14 6.20
CA LEU A 224 1.73 -9.11 5.77
C LEU A 224 3.10 -8.75 6.37
N PRO A 225 3.86 -9.71 6.89
CA PRO A 225 5.11 -9.44 7.60
C PRO A 225 6.30 -9.19 6.66
N ASN A 226 6.35 -9.85 5.51
CA ASN A 226 7.48 -9.84 4.56
C ASN A 226 7.01 -10.11 3.13
N VAL A 227 7.95 -10.05 2.18
CA VAL A 227 7.69 -10.29 0.74
C VAL A 227 7.23 -11.73 0.49
N GLU A 228 7.80 -12.71 1.20
CA GLU A 228 7.45 -14.11 1.08
C GLU A 228 5.97 -14.34 1.42
N ALA A 229 5.49 -13.75 2.50
CA ALA A 229 4.08 -13.81 2.87
C ALA A 229 3.18 -13.13 1.83
N MET A 230 3.65 -12.06 1.18
CA MET A 230 2.93 -11.42 0.09
C MET A 230 2.85 -12.33 -1.14
N ILE A 231 3.95 -12.95 -1.55
CA ILE A 231 3.98 -13.89 -2.68
C ILE A 231 3.03 -15.07 -2.42
N LYS A 232 3.09 -15.66 -1.22
CA LYS A 232 2.16 -16.72 -0.81
C LYS A 232 0.70 -16.29 -0.90
N GLN A 233 0.39 -15.09 -0.44
CA GLN A 233 -0.97 -14.55 -0.45
C GLN A 233 -1.47 -14.24 -1.88
N PHE A 234 -0.63 -13.68 -2.75
CA PHE A 234 -1.02 -13.22 -4.09
C PHE A 234 -1.01 -14.35 -5.12
N SER A 235 -0.21 -15.38 -4.93
CA SER A 235 -0.24 -16.59 -5.76
C SER A 235 -1.60 -17.30 -5.73
N GLY A 236 -2.33 -17.15 -4.64
CA GLY A 236 -3.69 -17.64 -4.45
C GLY A 236 -3.80 -19.14 -4.19
N LYS A 237 -2.88 -19.97 -4.66
CA LYS A 237 -2.81 -21.42 -4.42
C LYS A 237 -1.35 -21.91 -4.44
N PRO A 238 -1.05 -23.02 -3.73
CA PRO A 238 0.22 -23.72 -3.89
C PRO A 238 0.28 -24.54 -5.18
N TYR A 239 1.49 -24.88 -5.57
CA TYR A 239 1.82 -25.83 -6.63
C TYR A 239 2.81 -26.85 -6.06
N SER A 240 2.46 -28.14 -6.09
CA SER A 240 3.28 -29.25 -5.56
C SER A 240 4.09 -29.98 -6.64
N ASP A 241 3.70 -29.79 -7.89
CA ASP A 241 4.30 -30.43 -9.05
C ASP A 241 4.80 -29.40 -10.05
N GLU A 242 5.44 -29.85 -11.13
CA GLU A 242 5.76 -29.00 -12.26
C GLU A 242 4.52 -28.23 -12.72
N ALA A 243 4.67 -26.92 -12.87
CA ALA A 243 3.59 -26.05 -13.26
C ALA A 243 4.02 -25.08 -14.36
N THR A 244 3.14 -24.91 -15.34
CA THR A 244 3.30 -23.94 -16.44
C THR A 244 2.25 -22.85 -16.34
N ASN A 245 2.65 -21.59 -16.52
CA ASN A 245 1.73 -20.46 -16.60
C ASN A 245 2.13 -19.51 -17.70
N THR A 246 1.12 -18.91 -18.34
CA THR A 246 1.29 -17.82 -19.30
C THR A 246 0.72 -16.54 -18.71
N TRP A 247 1.55 -15.52 -18.58
CA TRP A 247 1.13 -14.16 -18.24
C TRP A 247 0.87 -13.40 -19.52
N ASN A 248 -0.31 -12.81 -19.64
CA ASN A 248 -0.78 -12.07 -20.80
C ASN A 248 -1.01 -10.60 -20.42
N GLU A 249 -1.33 -9.77 -21.42
CA GLU A 249 -1.62 -8.34 -21.26
C GLU A 249 -0.43 -7.53 -20.70
N LEU A 250 0.76 -8.00 -20.94
CA LEU A 250 2.00 -7.35 -20.52
C LEU A 250 2.40 -6.22 -21.46
N ALA A 251 3.13 -5.24 -20.93
CA ALA A 251 3.69 -4.16 -21.74
C ALA A 251 4.83 -4.68 -22.62
N PRO A 252 4.93 -4.21 -23.88
CA PRO A 252 6.04 -4.57 -24.78
C PRO A 252 7.38 -3.98 -24.34
N ALA A 253 8.48 -4.63 -24.74
CA ALA A 253 9.85 -4.22 -24.46
C ALA A 253 10.07 -3.89 -22.96
N THR A 254 9.42 -4.62 -22.07
CA THR A 254 9.41 -4.38 -20.64
C THR A 254 10.04 -5.56 -19.90
N ASP A 255 10.90 -5.24 -18.93
CA ASP A 255 11.51 -6.22 -18.04
C ASP A 255 10.54 -6.62 -16.93
N TYR A 256 10.30 -7.91 -16.80
CA TYR A 256 9.50 -8.51 -15.74
C TYR A 256 10.33 -9.42 -14.84
N GLU A 257 9.86 -9.65 -13.63
CA GLU A 257 10.36 -10.68 -12.74
C GLU A 257 9.21 -11.55 -12.24
N VAL A 258 9.46 -12.85 -12.17
CA VAL A 258 8.60 -13.80 -11.46
C VAL A 258 9.32 -14.21 -10.19
N ALA A 259 8.78 -13.82 -9.05
CA ALA A 259 9.28 -14.24 -7.75
C ALA A 259 8.65 -15.59 -7.40
N VAL A 260 9.46 -16.62 -7.22
CA VAL A 260 9.05 -17.98 -6.83
C VAL A 260 9.52 -18.25 -5.42
N LEU A 261 8.60 -18.66 -4.55
CA LEU A 261 8.83 -19.01 -3.15
C LEU A 261 8.71 -20.53 -2.99
N PRO A 262 9.83 -21.28 -2.88
CA PRO A 262 9.81 -22.70 -2.51
C PRO A 262 9.50 -22.83 -1.01
N VAL A 263 8.79 -23.91 -0.64
CA VAL A 263 8.38 -24.21 0.73
C VAL A 263 8.67 -25.69 1.02
N ASP A 264 9.22 -25.98 2.19
CA ASP A 264 9.52 -27.34 2.62
C ASP A 264 8.29 -28.09 3.17
N VAL A 265 8.47 -29.36 3.55
CA VAL A 265 7.43 -30.24 4.10
C VAL A 265 6.83 -29.74 5.43
N GLU A 266 7.54 -28.91 6.18
CA GLU A 266 7.05 -28.30 7.42
C GLU A 266 6.39 -26.92 7.20
N GLY A 267 6.39 -26.43 5.96
CA GLY A 267 5.83 -25.12 5.62
C GLY A 267 6.79 -23.94 5.79
N ASN A 268 8.10 -24.22 6.01
CA ASN A 268 9.13 -23.18 6.13
C ASN A 268 9.54 -22.68 4.74
N PHE A 269 9.82 -21.39 4.65
CA PHE A 269 10.15 -20.71 3.40
C PHE A 269 11.63 -20.91 3.02
N GLY A 270 11.87 -21.43 1.84
CA GLY A 270 13.18 -21.42 1.19
C GLY A 270 13.58 -20.03 0.71
N ASP A 271 14.66 -19.95 -0.04
CA ASP A 271 15.10 -18.71 -0.64
C ASP A 271 14.24 -18.34 -1.85
N LEU A 272 13.88 -17.06 -1.96
CA LEU A 272 13.17 -16.54 -3.13
C LEU A 272 14.03 -16.67 -4.39
N VAL A 273 13.44 -17.24 -5.44
CA VAL A 273 14.05 -17.31 -6.76
C VAL A 273 13.40 -16.25 -7.65
N TYR A 274 14.19 -15.33 -8.18
CA TYR A 274 13.73 -14.32 -9.13
C TYR A 274 14.09 -14.71 -10.55
N ILE A 275 13.08 -14.88 -11.40
CA ILE A 275 13.21 -15.24 -12.81
C ILE A 275 12.92 -14.01 -13.65
N TYR A 276 13.87 -13.59 -14.47
CA TYR A 276 13.76 -12.36 -15.25
C TYR A 276 13.40 -12.68 -16.71
N VAL A 277 12.40 -11.97 -17.22
CA VAL A 277 11.91 -12.10 -18.60
C VAL A 277 11.69 -10.72 -19.20
N THR A 278 12.17 -10.49 -20.42
CA THR A 278 11.90 -9.26 -21.17
C THR A 278 10.94 -9.56 -22.31
N THR A 279 9.79 -8.89 -22.36
CA THR A 279 8.85 -9.01 -23.48
C THR A 279 9.45 -8.42 -24.75
N LYS A 280 9.03 -8.96 -25.93
CA LYS A 280 9.50 -8.45 -27.22
C LYS A 280 8.95 -7.05 -27.48
N ALA A 281 9.65 -6.26 -28.25
CA ALA A 281 9.13 -5.00 -28.77
C ALA A 281 7.95 -5.25 -29.73
N GLN A 282 7.04 -4.27 -29.81
CA GLN A 282 5.95 -4.26 -30.80
C GLN A 282 5.71 -2.85 -31.34
N GLY A 283 4.86 -2.78 -32.34
CA GLY A 283 4.51 -1.55 -33.04
C GLY A 283 5.53 -1.18 -34.09
N GLY A 284 5.10 -0.37 -35.02
CA GLY A 284 5.90 0.16 -36.13
C GLY A 284 5.94 1.69 -36.11
N ASP A 285 6.49 2.24 -37.16
CA ASP A 285 6.67 3.69 -37.36
C ASP A 285 5.51 4.33 -38.15
N GLY A 286 4.58 3.50 -38.64
CA GLY A 286 3.44 3.93 -39.43
C GLY A 286 2.25 4.40 -38.59
N VAL A 287 1.08 4.53 -39.23
CA VAL A 287 -0.15 4.98 -38.57
C VAL A 287 -0.70 3.87 -37.69
N ALA A 288 -0.69 4.08 -36.37
CA ALA A 288 -1.33 3.21 -35.42
C ALA A 288 -2.87 3.35 -35.48
N GLN A 289 -3.58 2.23 -35.53
CA GLN A 289 -5.04 2.19 -35.66
C GLN A 289 -5.61 0.96 -34.96
N VAL A 290 -6.88 1.06 -34.53
CA VAL A 290 -7.62 -0.01 -33.88
C VAL A 290 -8.92 -0.26 -34.66
N ASP A 291 -9.18 -1.51 -35.01
CA ASP A 291 -10.49 -1.92 -35.51
C ASP A 291 -11.41 -2.27 -34.34
N VAL A 292 -12.73 -1.97 -34.51
CA VAL A 292 -13.74 -2.19 -33.46
C VAL A 292 -14.83 -3.10 -33.97
N THR A 293 -15.00 -4.25 -33.30
CA THR A 293 -16.09 -5.20 -33.54
C THR A 293 -17.00 -5.24 -32.32
N VAL A 294 -18.32 -5.02 -32.59
CA VAL A 294 -19.38 -5.10 -31.57
C VAL A 294 -19.91 -6.54 -31.54
N GLY A 295 -19.77 -7.19 -30.39
CA GLY A 295 -20.16 -8.57 -30.16
C GLY A 295 -21.56 -8.71 -29.57
N LYS A 296 -21.76 -9.68 -28.68
CA LYS A 296 -23.05 -10.01 -28.08
C LYS A 296 -23.42 -9.01 -26.98
N TYR A 297 -24.75 -8.80 -26.86
CA TYR A 297 -25.35 -8.15 -25.69
C TYR A 297 -26.12 -9.21 -24.90
N GLU A 298 -25.74 -9.41 -23.64
CA GLU A 298 -26.23 -10.51 -22.82
C GLU A 298 -26.37 -10.14 -21.35
N ASN A 299 -27.06 -10.98 -20.58
CA ASN A 299 -27.13 -10.85 -19.12
C ASN A 299 -26.13 -11.82 -18.47
N VAL A 300 -25.17 -11.29 -17.74
CA VAL A 300 -24.18 -12.06 -16.99
C VAL A 300 -24.35 -11.76 -15.50
N ASN A 301 -24.81 -12.74 -14.72
CA ASN A 301 -25.01 -12.63 -13.28
C ASN A 301 -25.87 -11.42 -12.84
N GLY A 302 -26.88 -11.06 -13.62
CA GLY A 302 -27.77 -9.95 -13.32
C GLY A 302 -27.36 -8.59 -13.88
N SER A 303 -26.16 -8.48 -14.46
CA SER A 303 -25.70 -7.29 -15.18
C SER A 303 -25.85 -7.46 -16.68
N TYR A 304 -26.34 -6.41 -17.35
CA TYR A 304 -26.37 -6.37 -18.80
C TYR A 304 -25.03 -5.89 -19.35
N VAL A 305 -24.42 -6.70 -20.20
CA VAL A 305 -23.09 -6.43 -20.75
C VAL A 305 -23.08 -6.48 -22.25
N GLN A 306 -22.35 -5.56 -22.87
CA GLN A 306 -22.05 -5.54 -24.31
C GLN A 306 -20.59 -5.94 -24.50
N THR A 307 -20.35 -7.02 -25.21
CA THR A 307 -18.98 -7.38 -25.59
C THR A 307 -18.54 -6.52 -26.77
N VAL A 308 -17.35 -5.94 -26.66
CA VAL A 308 -16.69 -5.18 -27.73
C VAL A 308 -15.25 -5.67 -27.85
N THR A 309 -14.80 -5.91 -29.08
CA THR A 309 -13.41 -6.31 -29.38
C THR A 309 -12.71 -5.17 -30.09
N PHE A 310 -11.57 -4.79 -29.56
CA PHE A 310 -10.65 -3.81 -30.12
C PHE A 310 -9.40 -4.52 -30.63
N THR A 311 -9.13 -4.44 -31.92
CA THR A 311 -8.03 -5.14 -32.57
C THR A 311 -7.02 -4.12 -33.13
N PRO A 312 -5.84 -3.97 -32.52
CA PRO A 312 -4.81 -3.07 -33.01
C PRO A 312 -4.18 -3.61 -34.30
N ASN A 313 -3.70 -2.70 -35.16
CA ASN A 313 -2.86 -3.07 -36.29
C ASN A 313 -1.39 -3.27 -35.84
N ASP A 314 -0.54 -3.76 -36.74
CA ASP A 314 0.89 -4.04 -36.52
C ASP A 314 1.75 -2.79 -36.25
N GLN A 315 1.24 -1.60 -36.53
CA GLN A 315 1.88 -0.32 -36.24
C GLN A 315 1.66 0.16 -34.80
N THR A 316 0.72 -0.48 -34.07
CA THR A 316 0.30 -0.06 -32.74
C THR A 316 1.25 -0.57 -31.64
N LEU A 317 1.88 0.36 -30.92
CA LEU A 317 2.61 0.07 -29.68
C LEU A 317 1.63 -0.15 -28.51
N LEU A 318 0.69 0.77 -28.36
CA LEU A 318 -0.39 0.68 -27.35
C LEU A 318 -1.64 1.38 -27.89
N PHE A 319 -2.78 1.05 -27.31
CA PHE A 319 -4.00 1.82 -27.54
C PHE A 319 -4.79 1.99 -26.25
N ARG A 320 -5.80 2.86 -26.31
CA ARG A 320 -6.74 3.11 -25.22
C ARG A 320 -8.13 3.08 -25.77
N ASP A 321 -9.05 2.49 -25.04
CA ASP A 321 -10.41 2.26 -25.48
C ASP A 321 -11.43 2.51 -24.37
N LEU A 322 -12.68 2.72 -24.77
CA LEU A 322 -13.83 2.78 -23.89
C LEU A 322 -15.13 2.66 -24.71
N ILE A 323 -16.24 2.42 -24.00
CA ILE A 323 -17.57 2.71 -24.55
C ILE A 323 -18.20 3.88 -23.78
N CYS A 324 -19.02 4.68 -24.47
CA CYS A 324 -19.79 5.74 -23.83
C CYS A 324 -21.17 5.88 -24.46
N VAL A 325 -22.15 6.34 -23.69
CA VAL A 325 -23.50 6.66 -24.21
C VAL A 325 -23.39 7.80 -25.20
N LYS A 326 -24.09 7.71 -26.32
CA LYS A 326 -24.07 8.70 -27.42
C LYS A 326 -24.35 10.11 -26.94
N SER A 327 -25.31 10.31 -26.05
CA SER A 327 -25.60 11.64 -25.47
C SER A 327 -24.44 12.19 -24.61
N ALA A 328 -23.77 11.35 -23.87
CA ALA A 328 -22.58 11.77 -23.07
C ALA A 328 -21.40 12.12 -23.98
N TYR A 329 -21.23 11.40 -25.11
CA TYR A 329 -20.24 11.73 -26.11
C TYR A 329 -20.43 13.15 -26.68
N GLU A 330 -21.68 13.47 -27.08
CA GLU A 330 -22.01 14.79 -27.61
C GLU A 330 -21.81 15.92 -26.59
N GLN A 331 -22.21 15.70 -25.34
CA GLN A 331 -22.06 16.67 -24.24
C GLN A 331 -20.60 16.92 -23.85
N ASN A 332 -19.70 15.97 -24.04
CA ASN A 332 -18.28 16.05 -23.68
C ASN A 332 -17.36 16.43 -24.85
N GLY A 333 -17.87 17.10 -25.86
CA GLY A 333 -17.09 17.69 -26.95
C GLY A 333 -16.79 16.74 -28.12
N GLY A 334 -17.50 15.61 -28.21
CA GLY A 334 -17.46 14.70 -29.32
C GLY A 334 -16.05 14.17 -29.62
N ASP A 335 -15.69 14.05 -30.92
CA ASP A 335 -14.40 13.53 -31.36
C ASP A 335 -13.22 14.24 -30.70
N LYS A 336 -13.27 15.56 -30.58
CA LYS A 336 -12.19 16.35 -29.98
C LYS A 336 -12.03 16.05 -28.50
N GLY A 337 -13.12 16.08 -27.74
CA GLY A 337 -13.10 15.88 -26.30
C GLY A 337 -12.60 14.48 -25.94
N PHE A 338 -13.08 13.44 -26.64
CA PHE A 338 -12.65 12.06 -26.37
C PHE A 338 -11.24 11.76 -26.88
N THR A 339 -10.78 12.38 -27.97
CA THR A 339 -9.39 12.29 -28.40
C THR A 339 -8.46 12.85 -27.32
N GLU A 340 -8.78 14.03 -26.78
CA GLU A 340 -7.99 14.64 -25.69
C GLU A 340 -8.06 13.80 -24.39
N TYR A 341 -9.21 13.23 -24.06
CA TYR A 341 -9.39 12.37 -22.91
C TYR A 341 -8.54 11.10 -22.99
N LEU A 342 -8.65 10.36 -24.12
CA LEU A 342 -7.91 9.11 -24.32
C LEU A 342 -6.39 9.32 -24.45
N LYS A 343 -5.93 10.50 -24.88
CA LYS A 343 -4.50 10.84 -24.92
C LYS A 343 -3.90 11.16 -23.54
N LYS A 344 -4.71 11.50 -22.54
CA LYS A 344 -4.20 11.79 -21.20
C LYS A 344 -3.61 10.54 -20.57
N ASP A 345 -2.45 10.72 -19.94
CA ASP A 345 -1.88 9.66 -19.14
C ASP A 345 -2.70 9.43 -17.87
N ASN A 346 -2.94 8.16 -17.54
CA ASN A 346 -3.63 7.74 -16.33
C ASN A 346 -2.90 6.53 -15.74
N SER A 347 -1.70 6.77 -15.24
CA SER A 347 -0.85 5.73 -14.64
C SER A 347 -1.44 5.10 -13.37
N GLN A 348 -2.52 5.67 -12.82
CA GLN A 348 -3.23 5.11 -11.67
C GLN A 348 -4.20 3.98 -12.06
N ASP A 349 -4.57 3.87 -13.34
CA ASP A 349 -5.39 2.78 -13.86
C ASP A 349 -4.49 1.79 -14.62
N PRO A 350 -4.21 0.61 -14.07
CA PRO A 350 -3.35 -0.39 -14.71
C PRO A 350 -3.93 -0.90 -16.04
N ASN A 351 -5.23 -0.73 -16.24
CA ASN A 351 -5.93 -1.15 -17.47
C ASN A 351 -6.12 0.00 -18.49
N TRP A 352 -5.45 1.13 -18.29
CA TRP A 352 -5.60 2.28 -19.17
C TRP A 352 -4.94 2.07 -20.54
N ASN A 353 -3.82 1.39 -20.60
CA ASN A 353 -3.12 1.06 -21.82
C ASN A 353 -3.36 -0.41 -22.19
N GLN A 354 -3.73 -0.66 -23.43
CA GLN A 354 -3.89 -1.98 -24.01
C GLN A 354 -2.74 -2.26 -24.99
N TYR A 355 -2.25 -3.50 -25.03
CA TYR A 355 -1.10 -3.87 -25.85
C TYR A 355 -1.38 -4.99 -26.85
N GLY A 356 -2.48 -5.71 -26.69
CA GLY A 356 -2.95 -6.77 -27.59
C GLY A 356 -4.39 -6.56 -28.00
N VAL A 357 -5.02 -7.59 -28.54
CA VAL A 357 -6.47 -7.56 -28.79
C VAL A 357 -7.20 -7.46 -27.46
N ASP A 358 -8.00 -6.40 -27.27
CA ASP A 358 -8.87 -6.27 -26.10
C ASP A 358 -10.29 -6.75 -26.46
N ASN A 359 -10.73 -7.82 -25.81
CA ASN A 359 -12.08 -8.37 -25.93
C ASN A 359 -12.76 -8.26 -24.57
N TYR A 360 -13.50 -7.20 -24.36
CA TYR A 360 -14.06 -6.87 -23.06
C TYR A 360 -15.59 -6.75 -23.06
N SER A 361 -16.22 -7.13 -21.94
CA SER A 361 -17.66 -7.00 -21.72
C SER A 361 -17.95 -5.79 -20.82
N PHE A 362 -18.50 -4.75 -21.41
CA PHE A 362 -18.84 -3.50 -20.73
C PHE A 362 -20.28 -3.53 -20.22
N GLU A 363 -20.51 -3.04 -19.00
CA GLU A 363 -21.89 -2.81 -18.55
C GLU A 363 -22.56 -1.76 -19.43
N ALA A 364 -23.73 -2.10 -19.97
CA ALA A 364 -24.46 -1.25 -20.88
C ALA A 364 -25.98 -1.35 -20.65
N ALA A 365 -26.67 -0.22 -20.64
CA ALA A 365 -28.14 -0.18 -20.51
C ALA A 365 -28.82 -0.73 -21.72
N PRO A 366 -30.02 -1.39 -21.61
CA PRO A 366 -30.80 -1.86 -22.72
C PRO A 366 -31.31 -0.72 -23.62
N ASN A 367 -31.54 -1.04 -24.91
CA ASN A 367 -32.10 -0.10 -25.90
C ASN A 367 -31.41 1.28 -25.93
N THR A 368 -30.11 1.30 -25.69
CA THR A 368 -29.33 2.55 -25.53
C THR A 368 -28.25 2.63 -26.62
N ALA A 369 -28.14 3.80 -27.26
CA ALA A 369 -27.12 4.06 -28.26
C ALA A 369 -25.79 4.43 -27.60
N TYR A 370 -24.73 3.77 -28.07
CA TYR A 370 -23.35 3.93 -27.59
C TYR A 370 -22.39 4.20 -28.74
N TYR A 371 -21.24 4.76 -28.38
CA TYR A 371 -20.01 4.70 -29.15
C TYR A 371 -18.99 3.83 -28.49
N ALA A 372 -18.34 2.92 -29.22
CA ALA A 372 -17.08 2.33 -28.87
C ALA A 372 -15.97 3.17 -29.51
N LEU A 373 -15.02 3.62 -28.68
CA LEU A 373 -13.98 4.56 -29.03
C LEU A 373 -12.61 3.98 -28.72
N ALA A 374 -11.64 4.17 -29.63
CA ALA A 374 -10.26 3.81 -29.38
C ALA A 374 -9.30 4.80 -30.03
N ILE A 375 -8.12 4.97 -29.45
CA ILE A 375 -7.02 5.71 -30.05
C ILE A 375 -5.72 4.95 -29.82
N ALA A 376 -4.92 4.78 -30.88
CA ALA A 376 -3.68 4.04 -30.86
C ALA A 376 -2.46 4.94 -30.98
N LYS A 377 -1.33 4.49 -30.43
CA LYS A 377 -0.04 5.16 -30.45
C LYS A 377 0.99 4.22 -31.07
N ASN A 378 1.83 4.73 -31.97
CA ASN A 378 2.91 3.97 -32.64
C ASN A 378 4.20 3.93 -31.81
N ALA A 379 5.21 3.22 -32.29
CA ALA A 379 6.52 3.10 -31.63
C ALA A 379 7.29 4.43 -31.53
N LYS A 380 7.02 5.41 -32.41
CA LYS A 380 7.56 6.77 -32.32
C LYS A 380 6.86 7.66 -31.29
N GLY A 381 5.78 7.18 -30.68
CA GLY A 381 4.99 7.96 -29.74
C GLY A 381 3.94 8.85 -30.40
N GLU A 382 3.64 8.66 -31.67
CA GLU A 382 2.65 9.42 -32.44
C GLU A 382 1.28 8.77 -32.31
N TRP A 383 0.27 9.59 -32.04
CA TRP A 383 -1.11 9.11 -31.93
C TRP A 383 -1.78 9.07 -33.31
N GLY A 384 -2.40 7.95 -33.63
CA GLY A 384 -3.25 7.77 -34.80
C GLY A 384 -4.61 8.47 -34.67
N PRO A 385 -5.52 8.25 -35.63
CA PRO A 385 -6.86 8.80 -35.60
C PRO A 385 -7.73 8.15 -34.53
N LEU A 386 -8.74 8.89 -34.03
CA LEU A 386 -9.78 8.31 -33.19
C LEU A 386 -10.63 7.34 -34.02
N THR A 387 -10.66 6.09 -33.59
CA THR A 387 -11.62 5.10 -34.11
C THR A 387 -12.93 5.21 -33.32
N LYS A 388 -14.06 5.24 -34.05
CA LYS A 388 -15.41 5.37 -33.49
C LYS A 388 -16.36 4.41 -34.15
N ARG A 389 -17.03 3.56 -33.35
CA ARG A 389 -18.07 2.64 -33.81
C ARG A 389 -19.37 2.89 -33.06
N GLU A 390 -20.43 3.31 -33.77
CA GLU A 390 -21.77 3.44 -33.21
C GLU A 390 -22.46 2.07 -33.13
N PHE A 391 -23.15 1.80 -32.02
CA PHE A 391 -24.03 0.65 -31.86
C PHE A 391 -25.19 0.94 -30.90
N THR A 392 -26.21 0.12 -30.94
CA THR A 392 -27.34 0.18 -30.01
C THR A 392 -27.49 -1.19 -29.36
N THR A 393 -27.57 -1.20 -28.03
CA THR A 393 -27.77 -2.43 -27.24
C THR A 393 -29.18 -3.01 -27.49
N GLY A 394 -29.30 -4.31 -27.37
CA GLY A 394 -30.57 -5.01 -27.47
C GLY A 394 -31.59 -4.67 -26.36
N ALA A 395 -32.81 -5.16 -26.50
CA ALA A 395 -33.80 -5.07 -25.43
C ALA A 395 -33.40 -5.96 -24.23
N ALA A 396 -33.75 -5.52 -23.00
CA ALA A 396 -33.60 -6.36 -21.83
C ALA A 396 -34.47 -7.63 -21.96
N PRO A 397 -33.98 -8.83 -21.61
CA PRO A 397 -34.84 -9.99 -21.48
C PRO A 397 -35.99 -9.70 -20.48
N SER A 398 -37.20 -10.12 -20.81
CA SER A 398 -38.39 -9.89 -19.97
C SER A 398 -38.19 -10.49 -18.57
N GLY A 399 -38.31 -9.69 -17.53
CA GLY A 399 -38.32 -10.12 -16.13
C GLY A 399 -37.29 -9.52 -15.18
N VAL A 400 -36.40 -8.63 -15.62
CA VAL A 400 -35.40 -7.98 -14.78
C VAL A 400 -35.52 -6.46 -14.89
N ALA A 401 -35.55 -5.77 -13.72
CA ALA A 401 -35.61 -4.30 -13.70
C ALA A 401 -34.31 -3.69 -14.24
N PRO A 402 -34.37 -2.60 -15.04
CA PRO A 402 -33.19 -1.97 -15.60
C PRO A 402 -32.29 -1.39 -14.53
N ALA A 403 -31.00 -1.66 -14.60
CA ALA A 403 -29.98 -1.02 -13.77
C ALA A 403 -29.94 0.49 -14.03
N LYS A 404 -29.83 1.29 -12.98
CA LYS A 404 -29.75 2.76 -13.06
C LYS A 404 -28.39 3.13 -13.68
N VAL A 405 -28.42 3.72 -14.87
CA VAL A 405 -27.21 4.18 -15.57
C VAL A 405 -26.59 5.34 -14.80
N VAL A 406 -25.43 5.13 -14.21
CA VAL A 406 -24.58 6.17 -13.66
C VAL A 406 -23.37 6.35 -14.58
N SER A 407 -23.11 7.58 -14.94
CA SER A 407 -22.04 8.14 -15.79
C SER A 407 -20.75 7.31 -15.91
N LEU A 408 -20.34 7.03 -17.14
CA LEU A 408 -19.15 6.31 -17.62
C LEU A 408 -19.05 4.86 -17.11
N PRO A 409 -19.08 3.86 -17.99
CA PRO A 409 -18.95 2.46 -17.58
C PRO A 409 -17.56 2.23 -16.97
N LYS A 410 -17.54 1.78 -15.70
CA LYS A 410 -16.32 1.32 -15.05
C LYS A 410 -16.06 -0.14 -15.44
N ARG A 411 -14.82 -0.47 -15.75
CA ARG A 411 -14.36 -1.88 -15.84
C ARG A 411 -14.63 -2.58 -14.50
N VAL A 412 -15.30 -3.73 -14.53
CA VAL A 412 -15.64 -4.48 -13.33
C VAL A 412 -14.55 -5.52 -13.08
N ALA A 413 -13.64 -5.21 -12.15
CA ALA A 413 -12.72 -6.22 -11.63
C ALA A 413 -13.46 -7.22 -10.75
N ALA A 414 -13.26 -8.51 -10.98
CA ALA A 414 -13.87 -9.58 -10.20
C ALA A 414 -13.40 -9.54 -8.73
N LYS A 415 -14.30 -9.18 -7.81
CA LYS A 415 -14.04 -9.22 -6.36
C LYS A 415 -14.27 -10.63 -5.81
N LYS A 416 -13.22 -11.28 -5.31
CA LYS A 416 -13.34 -12.37 -4.34
C LYS A 416 -13.29 -11.79 -2.92
N ALA A 417 -14.38 -11.94 -2.17
CA ALA A 417 -14.45 -11.56 -0.76
C ALA A 417 -13.93 -12.70 0.11
N ALA A 418 -12.94 -12.44 0.98
CA ALA A 418 -12.51 -13.34 2.05
C ALA A 418 -13.13 -12.91 3.39
N LYS A 419 -13.77 -13.87 4.09
CA LYS A 419 -14.27 -13.70 5.46
C LYS A 419 -13.12 -13.75 6.46
N ARG A 420 -13.06 -12.78 7.39
CA ARG A 420 -12.09 -12.74 8.49
C ARG A 420 -12.73 -13.26 9.79
N THR A 421 -11.95 -14.07 10.51
CA THR A 421 -12.20 -14.41 11.93
C THR A 421 -11.24 -13.59 12.80
N ALA A 422 -11.78 -12.86 13.76
CA ALA A 422 -10.97 -12.03 14.66
C ALA A 422 -10.42 -12.88 15.81
N VAL A 423 -9.12 -12.84 16.05
CA VAL A 423 -8.45 -13.39 17.24
C VAL A 423 -8.22 -12.26 18.22
N VAL A 424 -8.66 -12.42 19.46
CA VAL A 424 -8.47 -11.45 20.55
C VAL A 424 -7.06 -11.62 21.13
N PRO A 425 -6.20 -10.59 21.17
CA PRO A 425 -4.85 -10.73 21.70
C PRO A 425 -4.80 -10.62 23.21
N VAL A 426 -4.02 -11.50 23.84
CA VAL A 426 -3.61 -11.38 25.26
C VAL A 426 -2.58 -10.24 25.35
N LYS A 427 -2.89 -9.22 26.17
CA LYS A 427 -1.97 -8.10 26.41
C LYS A 427 -0.84 -8.53 27.33
N ARG A 428 0.39 -8.58 26.82
CA ARG A 428 1.62 -8.60 27.64
C ARG A 428 2.17 -7.17 27.74
N SER A 429 2.75 -6.80 28.85
CA SER A 429 3.41 -5.50 29.02
C SER A 429 4.86 -5.58 28.56
N LEU A 430 5.28 -4.66 27.68
CA LEU A 430 6.67 -4.51 27.26
C LEU A 430 7.52 -4.09 28.45
N GLN A 431 8.65 -4.76 28.69
CA GLN A 431 9.60 -4.47 29.75
C GLN A 431 11.01 -4.29 29.19
N LEU A 432 11.69 -3.24 29.63
CA LEU A 432 13.13 -3.07 29.41
C LEU A 432 13.84 -3.24 30.77
N VAL A 433 14.74 -4.19 30.86
CA VAL A 433 15.47 -4.57 32.05
C VAL A 433 16.97 -4.46 31.76
N LYS A 434 17.79 -4.09 32.83
CA LYS A 434 19.25 -4.07 32.76
C LYS A 434 19.84 -5.47 32.73
#